data_549fa16e8ec6bf8e092a9f1e346e0c32
#
_entry.id   549fa16e8ec6bf8e092a9f1e346e0c32
#
_cell.length_a   1.000
_cell.length_b   1.000
_cell.length_c   1.000
_cell.angle_alpha   90.00
_cell.angle_beta   90.00
_cell.angle_gamma   90.00
#
_symmetry.space_group_name_H-M   'P 1'
#
loop_
_entity.id
_entity.type
_entity.pdbx_description
1 polymer ?
#
loop_
_entity_poly.entity_id
_entity_poly.type
_entity_poly.pdbx_seq_one_letter_code
_entity_poly.pdbx_strand_id
1 'polypeptide(L)'
;MIKLFQFAPAFGLPNASPFCMKMETYLRMAGLPFELVNSGNVMKAPKHKLPYIDDGGTIVADTSFIIDHLKARYGDPLDAALSPLERAQATAFQRLIEENLYWAVVHSRWAESAGWAKTRVAFFGAMPAPLRWFVPALARRGVLAQMRGHGMGRHSAAEIHAIGCRDVTAIADFLGGKPFMLGEQPTSLDATAYAFLANLLWAPVDSPIQRHAQARPTLEAYCRRMKARYFE
;
A
#
# COMPACT_ATOMS: atom_id res chain seq x y z
N MET A 1 -12.87 -14.83 14.68
CA MET A 1 -11.47 -14.51 14.32
C MET A 1 -11.47 -13.93 12.91
N ILE A 2 -10.82 -12.80 12.72
CA ILE A 2 -10.75 -12.10 11.44
C ILE A 2 -9.83 -12.88 10.50
N LYS A 3 -10.27 -13.13 9.25
CA LYS A 3 -9.42 -13.66 8.18
C LYS A 3 -9.10 -12.56 7.19
N LEU A 4 -7.82 -12.27 7.00
CA LEU A 4 -7.35 -11.28 6.02
C LEU A 4 -6.90 -12.01 4.74
N PHE A 5 -7.63 -11.79 3.66
CA PHE A 5 -7.32 -12.31 2.34
C PHE A 5 -6.42 -11.34 1.58
N GLN A 6 -5.23 -11.79 1.22
CA GLN A 6 -4.20 -10.98 0.58
C GLN A 6 -3.31 -11.78 -0.38
N PHE A 7 -2.38 -11.10 -1.07
CA PHE A 7 -1.32 -11.78 -1.82
C PHE A 7 -0.28 -12.40 -0.87
N ALA A 8 0.47 -13.37 -1.36
CA ALA A 8 1.63 -13.90 -0.65
C ALA A 8 2.74 -12.84 -0.52
N PRO A 9 3.63 -12.97 0.50
CA PRO A 9 4.80 -12.11 0.64
C PRO A 9 5.66 -12.08 -0.62
N ALA A 10 6.17 -10.90 -0.98
CA ALA A 10 7.06 -10.73 -2.12
C ALA A 10 7.95 -9.47 -1.94
N PHE A 11 9.02 -9.36 -2.70
CA PHE A 11 10.01 -8.28 -2.63
C PHE A 11 10.76 -8.17 -1.29
N GLY A 12 10.77 -9.24 -0.47
CA GLY A 12 11.31 -9.16 0.89
C GLY A 12 10.43 -8.37 1.86
N LEU A 13 9.19 -8.09 1.46
CA LEU A 13 8.18 -7.40 2.24
C LEU A 13 7.09 -8.37 2.70
N PRO A 14 6.36 -8.06 3.78
CA PRO A 14 5.15 -8.79 4.16
C PRO A 14 4.16 -8.91 3.00
N ASN A 15 4.06 -7.86 2.16
CA ASN A 15 3.26 -7.89 0.94
C ASN A 15 3.75 -6.87 -0.09
N ALA A 16 3.86 -7.26 -1.37
CA ALA A 16 4.20 -6.35 -2.46
C ALA A 16 3.03 -5.44 -2.87
N SER A 17 1.80 -5.75 -2.44
CA SER A 17 0.66 -4.85 -2.55
C SER A 17 0.62 -3.91 -1.35
N PRO A 18 0.77 -2.59 -1.53
CA PRO A 18 0.75 -1.67 -0.40
C PRO A 18 -0.61 -1.67 0.32
N PHE A 19 -1.73 -1.91 -0.38
CA PHE A 19 -3.04 -2.02 0.26
C PHE A 19 -3.18 -3.28 1.14
N CYS A 20 -2.62 -4.41 0.71
CA CYS A 20 -2.58 -5.62 1.55
C CYS A 20 -1.71 -5.38 2.78
N MET A 21 -0.52 -4.81 2.58
CA MET A 21 0.39 -4.48 3.68
C MET A 21 -0.21 -3.45 4.63
N LYS A 22 -0.96 -2.46 4.13
CA LYS A 22 -1.72 -1.51 4.96
C LYS A 22 -2.67 -2.24 5.91
N MET A 23 -3.46 -3.18 5.39
CA MET A 23 -4.44 -3.88 6.23
C MET A 23 -3.79 -4.78 7.27
N GLU A 24 -2.74 -5.51 6.91
CA GLU A 24 -1.97 -6.29 7.88
C GLU A 24 -1.35 -5.38 8.95
N THR A 25 -0.77 -4.25 8.55
CA THR A 25 -0.22 -3.26 9.48
C THR A 25 -1.29 -2.71 10.42
N TYR A 26 -2.46 -2.33 9.88
CA TYR A 26 -3.56 -1.82 10.70
C TYR A 26 -4.02 -2.83 11.76
N LEU A 27 -4.23 -4.10 11.38
CA LEU A 27 -4.66 -5.14 12.31
C LEU A 27 -3.64 -5.37 13.44
N ARG A 28 -2.34 -5.36 13.10
CA ARG A 28 -1.25 -5.45 14.09
C ARG A 28 -1.21 -4.24 15.02
N MET A 29 -1.37 -3.03 14.48
CA MET A 29 -1.39 -1.79 15.26
C MET A 29 -2.59 -1.72 16.21
N ALA A 30 -3.76 -2.19 15.76
CA ALA A 30 -4.98 -2.23 16.56
C ALA A 30 -5.02 -3.40 17.58
N GLY A 31 -4.02 -4.29 17.56
CA GLY A 31 -3.96 -5.46 18.47
C GLY A 31 -5.06 -6.49 18.20
N LEU A 32 -5.66 -6.48 17.01
CA LEU A 32 -6.74 -7.39 16.66
C LEU A 32 -6.18 -8.75 16.21
N PRO A 33 -6.63 -9.87 16.77
CA PRO A 33 -6.20 -11.20 16.34
C PRO A 33 -6.77 -11.54 14.96
N PHE A 34 -5.91 -11.98 14.05
CA PHE A 34 -6.28 -12.33 12.68
C PHE A 34 -5.47 -13.49 12.12
N GLU A 35 -6.02 -14.12 11.09
CA GLU A 35 -5.40 -15.16 10.29
C GLU A 35 -5.11 -14.63 8.88
N LEU A 36 -3.90 -14.87 8.35
CA LEU A 36 -3.54 -14.52 6.98
C LEU A 36 -3.97 -15.62 6.02
N VAL A 37 -4.74 -15.26 5.00
CA VAL A 37 -5.13 -16.15 3.90
C VAL A 37 -4.49 -15.65 2.61
N ASN A 38 -3.38 -16.26 2.22
CA ASN A 38 -2.64 -15.92 1.00
C ASN A 38 -3.33 -16.53 -0.23
N SER A 39 -4.39 -15.90 -0.69
CA SER A 39 -5.24 -16.43 -1.77
C SER A 39 -4.73 -16.12 -3.18
N GLY A 40 -4.21 -14.93 -3.41
CA GLY A 40 -3.80 -14.47 -4.76
C GLY A 40 -4.92 -14.43 -5.82
N ASN A 41 -6.10 -14.97 -5.52
CA ASN A 41 -7.20 -15.09 -6.48
C ASN A 41 -8.12 -13.86 -6.46
N VAL A 42 -7.72 -12.80 -7.17
CA VAL A 42 -8.51 -11.57 -7.29
C VAL A 42 -9.89 -11.78 -7.95
N MET A 43 -10.05 -12.81 -8.78
CA MET A 43 -11.33 -13.07 -9.46
C MET A 43 -12.43 -13.52 -8.50
N LYS A 44 -12.07 -14.17 -7.39
CA LYS A 44 -12.99 -14.58 -6.33
C LYS A 44 -13.17 -13.51 -5.25
N ALA A 45 -12.33 -12.47 -5.25
CA ALA A 45 -12.43 -11.39 -4.27
C ALA A 45 -13.65 -10.50 -4.56
N PRO A 46 -14.33 -10.01 -3.51
CA PRO A 46 -15.34 -8.96 -3.66
C PRO A 46 -14.70 -7.76 -4.37
N LYS A 47 -15.44 -7.10 -5.27
CA LYS A 47 -14.92 -5.97 -6.07
C LYS A 47 -13.67 -6.32 -6.91
N HIS A 48 -13.33 -7.62 -7.08
CA HIS A 48 -12.17 -8.11 -7.84
C HIS A 48 -10.84 -7.46 -7.42
N LYS A 49 -10.66 -7.18 -6.12
CA LYS A 49 -9.46 -6.59 -5.54
C LYS A 49 -9.14 -7.21 -4.18
N LEU A 50 -7.85 -7.24 -3.85
CA LEU A 50 -7.33 -7.57 -2.52
C LEU A 50 -6.76 -6.30 -1.87
N PRO A 51 -6.82 -6.19 -0.56
CA PRO A 51 -7.33 -7.16 0.40
C PRO A 51 -8.85 -7.10 0.61
N TYR A 52 -9.37 -8.13 1.25
CA TYR A 52 -10.67 -8.13 1.91
C TYR A 52 -10.60 -8.96 3.19
N ILE A 53 -11.57 -8.81 4.07
CA ILE A 53 -11.67 -9.62 5.29
C ILE A 53 -12.94 -10.45 5.30
N ASP A 54 -12.88 -11.57 6.05
CA ASP A 54 -14.02 -12.29 6.57
C ASP A 54 -13.97 -12.17 8.10
N ASP A 55 -14.92 -11.47 8.67
CA ASP A 55 -15.04 -11.26 10.10
C ASP A 55 -16.24 -12.04 10.66
N GLY A 56 -16.02 -13.35 10.87
CA GLY A 56 -17.05 -14.25 11.39
C GLY A 56 -18.25 -14.42 10.46
N GLY A 57 -18.02 -14.49 9.16
CA GLY A 57 -19.03 -14.61 8.10
C GLY A 57 -19.42 -13.28 7.46
N THR A 58 -18.98 -12.14 8.00
CA THR A 58 -19.19 -10.82 7.40
C THR A 58 -18.03 -10.48 6.47
N ILE A 59 -18.28 -10.47 5.17
CA ILE A 59 -17.28 -10.13 4.15
C ILE A 59 -17.25 -8.62 3.94
N VAL A 60 -16.09 -8.00 4.15
CA VAL A 60 -15.87 -6.57 3.92
C VAL A 60 -14.68 -6.37 2.98
N ALA A 61 -14.87 -5.55 1.96
CA ALA A 61 -13.85 -5.25 0.95
C ALA A 61 -13.66 -3.75 0.77
N ASP A 62 -12.44 -3.36 0.40
CA ASP A 62 -11.86 -2.02 0.40
C ASP A 62 -11.32 -1.61 1.78
N THR A 63 -10.07 -1.13 1.77
CA THR A 63 -9.33 -0.89 3.03
C THR A 63 -9.98 0.17 3.93
N SER A 64 -10.61 1.18 3.36
CA SER A 64 -11.30 2.21 4.14
C SER A 64 -12.55 1.63 4.83
N PHE A 65 -13.38 0.91 4.09
CA PHE A 65 -14.56 0.24 4.65
C PHE A 65 -14.22 -0.88 5.64
N ILE A 66 -13.10 -1.57 5.43
CA ILE A 66 -12.61 -2.56 6.39
C ILE A 66 -12.25 -1.86 7.70
N ILE A 67 -11.49 -0.76 7.66
CA ILE A 67 -11.12 -0.01 8.86
C ILE A 67 -12.36 0.53 9.57
N ASP A 68 -13.32 1.10 8.84
CA ASP A 68 -14.58 1.59 9.42
C ASP A 68 -15.38 0.47 10.10
N HIS A 69 -15.48 -0.70 9.47
CA HIS A 69 -16.11 -1.88 10.07
C HIS A 69 -15.41 -2.32 11.35
N LEU A 70 -14.06 -2.40 11.33
CA LEU A 70 -13.27 -2.81 12.49
C LEU A 70 -13.42 -1.82 13.64
N LYS A 71 -13.38 -0.51 13.37
CA LYS A 71 -13.62 0.53 14.36
C LYS A 71 -15.01 0.44 14.97
N ALA A 72 -16.05 0.23 14.17
CA ALA A 72 -17.42 0.10 14.64
C ALA A 72 -17.61 -1.13 15.51
N ARG A 73 -16.94 -2.24 15.20
CA ARG A 73 -17.12 -3.52 15.89
C ARG A 73 -16.21 -3.71 17.10
N TYR A 74 -14.98 -3.23 17.04
CA TYR A 74 -13.94 -3.50 18.04
C TYR A 74 -13.43 -2.24 18.76
N GLY A 75 -13.96 -1.06 18.40
CA GLY A 75 -13.48 0.23 18.90
C GLY A 75 -12.39 0.84 18.02
N ASP A 76 -12.06 2.09 18.32
CA ASP A 76 -11.06 2.87 17.59
C ASP A 76 -9.84 3.20 18.45
N PRO A 77 -8.89 2.26 18.61
CA PRO A 77 -7.73 2.47 19.46
C PRO A 77 -6.69 3.43 18.87
N LEU A 78 -6.78 3.73 17.56
CA LEU A 78 -5.76 4.48 16.85
C LEU A 78 -6.14 5.95 16.61
N ASP A 79 -7.43 6.23 16.33
CA ASP A 79 -7.84 7.56 15.89
C ASP A 79 -8.87 8.24 16.81
N ALA A 80 -9.30 7.57 17.91
CA ALA A 80 -10.32 8.12 18.80
C ALA A 80 -9.94 9.48 19.39
N ALA A 81 -8.65 9.68 19.69
CA ALA A 81 -8.13 10.90 20.31
C ALA A 81 -7.85 12.04 19.32
N LEU A 82 -7.94 11.80 17.99
CA LEU A 82 -7.63 12.80 16.99
C LEU A 82 -8.62 13.96 17.03
N SER A 83 -8.10 15.20 16.98
CA SER A 83 -8.87 16.40 16.76
C SER A 83 -9.50 16.44 15.35
N PRO A 84 -10.50 17.29 15.09
CA PRO A 84 -11.05 17.48 13.75
C PRO A 84 -10.00 17.86 12.70
N LEU A 85 -9.01 18.67 13.06
CA LEU A 85 -7.92 19.07 12.16
C LEU A 85 -7.03 17.89 11.81
N GLU A 86 -6.63 17.07 12.81
CA GLU A 86 -5.80 15.90 12.58
C GLU A 86 -6.53 14.83 11.72
N ARG A 87 -7.84 14.65 11.92
CA ARG A 87 -8.66 13.78 11.06
C ARG A 87 -8.70 14.27 9.62
N ALA A 88 -8.83 15.59 9.41
CA ALA A 88 -8.77 16.19 8.08
C ALA A 88 -7.39 15.99 7.43
N GLN A 89 -6.32 16.20 8.18
CA GLN A 89 -4.95 15.95 7.71
C GLN A 89 -4.73 14.46 7.38
N ALA A 90 -5.17 13.55 8.26
CA ALA A 90 -5.12 12.11 8.01
C ALA A 90 -5.81 11.74 6.70
N THR A 91 -7.01 12.25 6.47
CA THR A 91 -7.78 12.00 5.24
C THR A 91 -7.04 12.55 4.02
N ALA A 92 -6.51 13.77 4.08
CA ALA A 92 -5.81 14.41 2.97
C ALA A 92 -4.53 13.62 2.59
N PHE A 93 -3.71 13.24 3.58
CA PHE A 93 -2.49 12.47 3.33
C PHE A 93 -2.79 11.03 2.91
N GLN A 94 -3.83 10.40 3.43
CA GLN A 94 -4.28 9.11 2.94
C GLN A 94 -4.63 9.19 1.45
N ARG A 95 -5.40 10.18 1.01
CA ARG A 95 -5.75 10.38 -0.40
C ARG A 95 -4.52 10.68 -1.27
N LEU A 96 -3.61 11.53 -0.80
CA LEU A 96 -2.35 11.79 -1.49
C LEU A 96 -1.58 10.49 -1.74
N ILE A 97 -1.47 9.64 -0.72
CA ILE A 97 -0.71 8.38 -0.79
C ILE A 97 -1.43 7.34 -1.66
N GLU A 98 -2.73 7.12 -1.44
CA GLU A 98 -3.49 6.04 -2.07
C GLU A 98 -4.00 6.36 -3.47
N GLU A 99 -4.27 7.66 -3.77
CA GLU A 99 -4.87 8.05 -5.04
C GLU A 99 -3.88 8.76 -5.98
N ASN A 100 -2.79 9.35 -5.47
CA ASN A 100 -1.82 10.04 -6.31
C ASN A 100 -0.47 9.31 -6.36
N LEU A 101 0.26 9.24 -5.24
CA LEU A 101 1.57 8.56 -5.17
C LEU A 101 1.49 7.09 -5.64
N TYR A 102 0.44 6.37 -5.25
CA TYR A 102 0.22 4.98 -5.68
C TYR A 102 0.33 4.81 -7.19
N TRP A 103 -0.35 5.67 -7.97
CA TRP A 103 -0.35 5.55 -9.43
C TRP A 103 1.00 5.88 -10.06
N ALA A 104 1.77 6.77 -9.45
CA ALA A 104 3.15 7.04 -9.88
C ALA A 104 4.08 5.82 -9.61
N VAL A 105 3.90 5.14 -8.48
CA VAL A 105 4.61 3.89 -8.16
C VAL A 105 4.15 2.75 -9.08
N VAL A 106 2.85 2.65 -9.37
CA VAL A 106 2.30 1.68 -10.34
C VAL A 106 2.93 1.89 -11.72
N HIS A 107 3.11 3.14 -12.16
CA HIS A 107 3.81 3.41 -13.41
C HIS A 107 5.21 2.78 -13.41
N SER A 108 6.02 3.05 -12.39
CA SER A 108 7.38 2.50 -12.29
C SER A 108 7.41 0.96 -12.27
N ARG A 109 6.40 0.33 -11.68
CA ARG A 109 6.31 -1.14 -11.56
C ARG A 109 5.74 -1.82 -12.80
N TRP A 110 4.73 -1.22 -13.43
CA TRP A 110 3.93 -1.90 -14.46
C TRP A 110 4.15 -1.35 -15.87
N ALA A 111 4.45 -0.04 -16.03
CA ALA A 111 4.66 0.57 -17.33
C ALA A 111 6.12 0.44 -17.78
N GLU A 112 7.08 0.71 -16.90
CA GLU A 112 8.50 0.66 -17.23
C GLU A 112 9.01 -0.79 -17.32
N SER A 113 9.84 -1.07 -18.33
CA SER A 113 10.28 -2.44 -18.64
C SER A 113 11.07 -3.09 -17.49
N ALA A 114 11.98 -2.34 -16.86
CA ALA A 114 12.78 -2.82 -15.75
C ALA A 114 11.92 -3.15 -14.51
N GLY A 115 10.99 -2.27 -14.15
CA GLY A 115 10.04 -2.49 -13.05
C GLY A 115 9.09 -3.65 -13.34
N TRP A 116 8.58 -3.73 -14.57
CA TRP A 116 7.72 -4.84 -14.98
C TRP A 116 8.42 -6.20 -14.89
N ALA A 117 9.68 -6.30 -15.28
CA ALA A 117 10.43 -7.55 -15.17
C ALA A 117 10.44 -8.09 -13.72
N LYS A 118 10.65 -7.22 -12.73
CA LYS A 118 10.62 -7.57 -11.30
C LYS A 118 9.21 -7.87 -10.81
N THR A 119 8.24 -7.03 -11.17
CA THR A 119 6.83 -7.17 -10.80
C THR A 119 6.23 -8.47 -11.33
N ARG A 120 6.53 -8.83 -12.59
CA ARG A 120 6.07 -10.08 -13.19
C ARG A 120 6.55 -11.29 -12.41
N VAL A 121 7.79 -11.32 -11.98
CA VAL A 121 8.33 -12.45 -11.19
C VAL A 121 7.66 -12.50 -9.82
N ALA A 122 7.50 -11.35 -9.14
CA ALA A 122 6.93 -11.29 -7.80
C ALA A 122 5.47 -11.76 -7.72
N PHE A 123 4.64 -11.37 -8.69
CA PHE A 123 3.20 -11.69 -8.66
C PHE A 123 2.81 -12.97 -9.44
N PHE A 124 3.61 -13.34 -10.43
CA PHE A 124 3.23 -14.41 -11.36
C PHE A 124 4.27 -15.52 -11.48
N GLY A 125 5.42 -15.39 -10.81
CA GLY A 125 6.52 -16.36 -10.94
C GLY A 125 6.15 -17.78 -10.52
N ALA A 126 5.28 -17.95 -9.53
CA ALA A 126 4.80 -19.23 -9.03
C ALA A 126 3.64 -19.82 -9.86
N MET A 127 3.15 -19.12 -10.89
CA MET A 127 2.06 -19.62 -11.71
C MET A 127 2.50 -20.82 -12.58
N PRO A 128 1.66 -21.87 -12.68
CA PRO A 128 1.94 -23.00 -13.58
C PRO A 128 1.84 -22.58 -15.05
N ALA A 129 2.57 -23.30 -15.91
CA ALA A 129 2.36 -23.21 -17.35
C ALA A 129 0.99 -23.87 -17.70
N PRO A 130 0.23 -23.34 -18.70
CA PRO A 130 0.58 -22.20 -19.57
C PRO A 130 0.17 -20.83 -19.03
N LEU A 131 -0.51 -20.74 -17.87
CA LEU A 131 -1.07 -19.49 -17.32
C LEU A 131 -0.02 -18.37 -17.19
N ARG A 132 1.19 -18.71 -16.77
CA ARG A 132 2.28 -17.75 -16.59
C ARG A 132 2.71 -17.01 -17.88
N TRP A 133 2.25 -17.47 -19.04
CA TRP A 133 2.58 -16.82 -20.32
C TRP A 133 1.53 -15.78 -20.73
N PHE A 134 0.27 -15.98 -20.37
CA PHE A 134 -0.84 -15.12 -20.82
C PHE A 134 -1.35 -14.19 -19.70
N VAL A 135 -1.47 -14.71 -18.48
CA VAL A 135 -2.05 -13.94 -17.35
C VAL A 135 -1.27 -12.67 -17.04
N PRO A 136 0.08 -12.66 -17.00
CA PRO A 136 0.82 -11.44 -16.74
C PRO A 136 0.59 -10.34 -17.78
N ALA A 137 0.53 -10.72 -19.08
CA ALA A 137 0.29 -9.75 -20.15
C ALA A 137 -1.10 -9.13 -20.06
N LEU A 138 -2.12 -9.96 -19.78
CA LEU A 138 -3.49 -9.49 -19.60
C LEU A 138 -3.63 -8.59 -18.36
N ALA A 139 -3.03 -8.99 -17.22
CA ALA A 139 -3.01 -8.21 -16.00
C ALA A 139 -2.32 -6.85 -16.22
N ARG A 140 -1.14 -6.85 -16.87
CA ARG A 140 -0.43 -5.61 -17.22
C ARG A 140 -1.30 -4.68 -18.06
N ARG A 141 -1.93 -5.21 -19.12
CA ARG A 141 -2.83 -4.44 -19.97
C ARG A 141 -3.97 -3.81 -19.17
N GLY A 142 -4.57 -4.57 -18.26
CA GLY A 142 -5.64 -4.09 -17.37
C GLY A 142 -5.17 -2.96 -16.46
N VAL A 143 -4.01 -3.11 -15.82
CA VAL A 143 -3.43 -2.07 -14.94
C VAL A 143 -3.10 -0.79 -15.73
N LEU A 144 -2.50 -0.91 -16.91
CA LEU A 144 -2.20 0.25 -17.76
C LEU A 144 -3.48 0.96 -18.24
N ALA A 145 -4.54 0.21 -18.55
CA ALA A 145 -5.84 0.77 -18.89
C ALA A 145 -6.46 1.53 -17.71
N GLN A 146 -6.40 0.97 -16.50
CA GLN A 146 -6.88 1.64 -15.28
C GLN A 146 -6.08 2.92 -15.01
N MET A 147 -4.75 2.88 -15.10
CA MET A 147 -3.89 4.05 -14.93
C MET A 147 -4.21 5.16 -15.94
N ARG A 148 -4.48 4.79 -17.20
CA ARG A 148 -4.91 5.73 -18.23
C ARG A 148 -6.31 6.31 -17.95
N GLY A 149 -7.24 5.48 -17.47
CA GLY A 149 -8.59 5.88 -17.07
C GLY A 149 -8.58 6.84 -15.87
N HIS A 150 -7.71 6.58 -14.90
CA HIS A 150 -7.47 7.46 -13.75
C HIS A 150 -6.94 8.84 -14.16
N GLY A 151 -6.19 8.93 -15.24
CA GLY A 151 -5.57 10.17 -15.73
C GLY A 151 -4.04 10.17 -15.61
N MET A 152 -3.47 9.53 -14.58
CA MET A 152 -2.01 9.48 -14.41
C MET A 152 -1.31 8.92 -15.65
N GLY A 153 -1.85 7.89 -16.27
CA GLY A 153 -1.29 7.28 -17.49
C GLY A 153 -1.43 8.10 -18.78
N ARG A 154 -1.88 9.34 -18.71
CA ARG A 154 -1.90 10.30 -19.83
C ARG A 154 -0.70 11.22 -19.82
N HIS A 155 0.02 11.29 -18.70
CA HIS A 155 1.27 12.04 -18.57
C HIS A 155 2.45 11.26 -19.14
N SER A 156 3.50 11.97 -19.51
CA SER A 156 4.80 11.38 -19.82
C SER A 156 5.45 10.76 -18.58
N ALA A 157 6.38 9.83 -18.77
CA ALA A 157 7.12 9.24 -17.67
C ALA A 157 7.81 10.28 -16.77
N ALA A 158 8.40 11.32 -17.39
CA ALA A 158 9.06 12.41 -16.66
C ALA A 158 8.08 13.19 -15.77
N GLU A 159 6.88 13.48 -16.28
CA GLU A 159 5.84 14.16 -15.50
C GLU A 159 5.33 13.29 -14.36
N ILE A 160 5.12 11.98 -14.59
CA ILE A 160 4.70 11.04 -13.56
C ILE A 160 5.74 10.95 -12.44
N HIS A 161 7.02 10.86 -12.81
CA HIS A 161 8.10 10.88 -11.82
C HIS A 161 8.14 12.20 -11.03
N ALA A 162 7.96 13.34 -11.70
CA ALA A 162 7.91 14.63 -11.02
C ALA A 162 6.73 14.75 -10.06
N ILE A 163 5.55 14.21 -10.42
CA ILE A 163 4.37 14.12 -9.54
C ILE A 163 4.71 13.28 -8.30
N GLY A 164 5.20 12.04 -8.49
CA GLY A 164 5.53 11.15 -7.39
C GLY A 164 6.63 11.70 -6.47
N CYS A 165 7.64 12.38 -7.03
CA CYS A 165 8.66 13.05 -6.22
C CYS A 165 8.09 14.18 -5.37
N ARG A 166 7.14 14.97 -5.88
CA ARG A 166 6.45 16.00 -5.09
C ARG A 166 5.64 15.40 -3.95
N ASP A 167 4.93 14.31 -4.20
CA ASP A 167 4.17 13.60 -3.17
C ASP A 167 5.09 13.08 -2.06
N VAL A 168 6.21 12.46 -2.43
CA VAL A 168 7.23 11.99 -1.47
C VAL A 168 7.79 13.14 -0.65
N THR A 169 8.05 14.30 -1.28
CA THR A 169 8.49 15.49 -0.56
C THR A 169 7.45 15.95 0.44
N ALA A 170 6.18 16.07 0.03
CA ALA A 170 5.10 16.48 0.91
C ALA A 170 4.94 15.54 2.13
N ILE A 171 5.06 14.22 1.92
CA ILE A 171 5.01 13.23 3.00
C ILE A 171 6.20 13.40 3.95
N ALA A 172 7.42 13.59 3.42
CA ALA A 172 8.61 13.76 4.23
C ALA A 172 8.58 15.06 5.05
N ASP A 173 8.15 16.15 4.43
CA ASP A 173 8.02 17.45 5.09
C ASP A 173 6.93 17.44 6.17
N PHE A 174 5.80 16.76 5.89
CA PHE A 174 4.73 16.58 6.88
C PHE A 174 5.16 15.70 8.05
N LEU A 175 5.89 14.62 7.80
CA LEU A 175 6.48 13.79 8.85
C LEU A 175 7.48 14.61 9.68
N GLY A 176 8.37 15.35 9.03
CA GLY A 176 9.39 16.16 9.70
C GLY A 176 10.24 15.33 10.66
N GLY A 177 10.38 15.83 11.90
CA GLY A 177 11.07 15.12 12.97
C GLY A 177 10.19 14.25 13.87
N LYS A 178 8.89 14.13 13.56
CA LYS A 178 7.94 13.35 14.37
C LYS A 178 8.21 11.84 14.28
N PRO A 179 7.95 11.09 15.35
CA PRO A 179 8.05 9.64 15.31
C PRO A 179 6.98 8.98 14.43
N PHE A 180 5.78 9.56 14.34
CA PHE A 180 4.66 9.08 13.50
C PHE A 180 4.02 10.25 12.75
N MET A 181 3.19 9.95 11.77
CA MET A 181 2.66 10.94 10.82
C MET A 181 1.96 12.12 11.53
N LEU A 182 1.19 11.87 12.58
CA LEU A 182 0.45 12.90 13.31
C LEU A 182 1.04 13.27 14.69
N GLY A 183 2.22 12.76 15.07
CA GLY A 183 2.86 13.12 16.34
C GLY A 183 3.50 11.93 17.05
N GLU A 184 3.33 11.88 18.38
CA GLU A 184 4.02 10.91 19.25
C GLU A 184 3.40 9.50 19.24
N GLN A 185 2.14 9.39 18.88
CA GLN A 185 1.44 8.11 18.83
C GLN A 185 1.07 7.73 17.40
N PRO A 186 1.16 6.44 17.04
CA PRO A 186 0.76 5.97 15.73
C PRO A 186 -0.77 6.01 15.56
N THR A 187 -1.21 6.35 14.36
CA THR A 187 -2.61 6.44 13.96
C THR A 187 -2.89 5.54 12.76
N SER A 188 -4.13 5.42 12.33
CA SER A 188 -4.46 4.64 11.12
C SER A 188 -3.75 5.17 9.85
N LEU A 189 -3.39 6.46 9.82
CA LEU A 189 -2.59 7.04 8.75
C LEU A 189 -1.20 6.38 8.65
N ASP A 190 -0.62 5.98 9.79
CA ASP A 190 0.69 5.33 9.81
C ASP A 190 0.65 3.92 9.19
N ALA A 191 -0.48 3.22 9.28
CA ALA A 191 -0.65 1.96 8.55
C ALA A 191 -0.59 2.18 7.03
N THR A 192 -1.20 3.25 6.53
CA THR A 192 -1.13 3.65 5.13
C THR A 192 0.28 4.10 4.76
N ALA A 193 0.83 5.09 5.47
CA ALA A 193 2.13 5.68 5.15
C ALA A 193 3.25 4.64 5.17
N TYR A 194 3.32 3.81 6.20
CA TYR A 194 4.31 2.74 6.28
C TYR A 194 4.20 1.75 5.12
N ALA A 195 3.01 1.25 4.85
CA ALA A 195 2.83 0.25 3.80
C ALA A 195 3.26 0.75 2.42
N PHE A 196 2.94 1.98 2.08
CA PHE A 196 3.27 2.57 0.79
C PHE A 196 4.74 3.00 0.71
N LEU A 197 5.28 3.62 1.77
CA LEU A 197 6.68 4.02 1.81
C LEU A 197 7.63 2.83 1.85
N ALA A 198 7.37 1.80 2.65
CA ALA A 198 8.17 0.58 2.68
C ALA A 198 8.15 -0.13 1.31
N ASN A 199 7.00 -0.18 0.66
CA ASN A 199 6.87 -0.68 -0.70
C ASN A 199 7.61 0.18 -1.75
N LEU A 200 7.73 1.48 -1.53
CA LEU A 200 8.53 2.37 -2.39
C LEU A 200 10.03 2.21 -2.12
N LEU A 201 10.44 2.24 -0.84
CA LEU A 201 11.85 2.25 -0.45
C LEU A 201 12.55 0.89 -0.66
N TRP A 202 11.86 -0.22 -0.35
CA TRP A 202 12.50 -1.53 -0.23
C TRP A 202 12.18 -2.50 -1.36
N ALA A 203 11.17 -2.23 -2.20
CA ALA A 203 10.97 -3.06 -3.37
C ALA A 203 12.15 -2.91 -4.35
N PRO A 204 12.59 -4.00 -5.02
CA PRO A 204 13.73 -3.97 -5.92
C PRO A 204 13.38 -3.34 -7.29
N VAL A 205 12.73 -2.19 -7.27
CA VAL A 205 12.26 -1.46 -8.47
C VAL A 205 12.94 -0.10 -8.49
N ASP A 206 14.09 -0.02 -9.17
CA ASP A 206 14.79 1.26 -9.31
C ASP A 206 13.97 2.25 -10.15
N SER A 207 13.69 3.40 -9.57
CA SER A 207 12.98 4.50 -10.23
C SER A 207 13.42 5.85 -9.67
N PRO A 208 13.21 6.95 -10.42
CA PRO A 208 13.48 8.30 -9.92
C PRO A 208 12.74 8.59 -8.60
N ILE A 209 11.50 8.10 -8.44
CA ILE A 209 10.70 8.29 -7.22
C ILE A 209 11.32 7.53 -6.04
N GLN A 210 11.79 6.28 -6.26
CA GLN A 210 12.46 5.51 -5.23
C GLN A 210 13.75 6.18 -4.77
N ARG A 211 14.62 6.58 -5.72
CA ARG A 211 15.86 7.30 -5.39
C ARG A 211 15.60 8.59 -4.64
N HIS A 212 14.54 9.32 -5.02
CA HIS A 212 14.12 10.54 -4.33
C HIS A 212 13.65 10.28 -2.90
N ALA A 213 12.94 9.16 -2.65
CA ALA A 213 12.55 8.74 -1.30
C ALA A 213 13.76 8.28 -0.46
N GLN A 214 14.67 7.51 -1.06
CA GLN A 214 15.90 7.03 -0.39
C GLN A 214 16.86 8.16 0.00
N ALA A 215 16.84 9.27 -0.73
CA ALA A 215 17.59 10.48 -0.37
C ALA A 215 17.04 11.22 0.87
N ARG A 216 15.98 10.71 1.50
CA ARG A 216 15.35 11.26 2.71
C ARG A 216 15.46 10.30 3.88
N PRO A 217 16.52 10.43 4.72
CA PRO A 217 16.77 9.48 5.83
C PRO A 217 15.60 9.38 6.83
N THR A 218 14.81 10.45 6.97
CA THR A 218 13.64 10.47 7.85
C THR A 218 12.59 9.43 7.46
N LEU A 219 12.35 9.21 6.16
CA LEU A 219 11.42 8.20 5.67
C LEU A 219 11.91 6.78 5.94
N GLU A 220 13.20 6.53 5.72
CA GLU A 220 13.82 5.23 6.03
C GLU A 220 13.76 4.95 7.53
N ALA A 221 14.13 5.92 8.38
CA ALA A 221 14.08 5.78 9.83
C ALA A 221 12.65 5.53 10.34
N TYR A 222 11.66 6.22 9.77
CA TYR A 222 10.25 6.00 10.05
C TYR A 222 9.81 4.57 9.69
N CYS A 223 10.13 4.11 8.48
CA CYS A 223 9.76 2.78 8.03
C CYS A 223 10.41 1.68 8.89
N ARG A 224 11.67 1.85 9.28
CA ARG A 224 12.36 0.92 10.20
C ARG A 224 11.71 0.88 11.57
N ARG A 225 11.30 2.02 12.12
CA ARG A 225 10.58 2.11 13.40
C ARG A 225 9.24 1.36 13.34
N MET A 226 8.47 1.57 12.29
CA MET A 226 7.20 0.87 12.08
C MET A 226 7.41 -0.65 11.95
N LYS A 227 8.43 -1.06 11.20
CA LYS A 227 8.77 -2.47 11.02
C LYS A 227 9.14 -3.13 12.35
N ALA A 228 10.08 -2.54 13.10
CA ALA A 228 10.53 -3.06 14.37
C ALA A 228 9.40 -3.17 15.40
N ARG A 229 8.45 -2.23 15.37
CA ARG A 229 7.34 -2.19 16.35
C ARG A 229 6.24 -3.22 16.06
N TYR A 230 5.99 -3.54 14.78
CA TYR A 230 4.79 -4.30 14.40
C TYR A 230 5.07 -5.60 13.62
N PHE A 231 6.31 -5.83 13.17
CA PHE A 231 6.66 -7.00 12.35
C PHE A 231 7.87 -7.78 12.87
N GLU A 232 8.55 -7.29 13.91
CA GLU A 232 9.63 -7.94 14.66
C GLU A 232 9.19 -8.15 16.13
#